data_470f42b19dc69bdfa5f85a89cd06825d
#
_entry.id   470f42b19dc69bdfa5f85a89cd06825d
#
_cell.length_a   1.000
_cell.length_b   1.000
_cell.length_c   1.000
_cell.angle_alpha   90.00
_cell.angle_beta   90.00
_cell.angle_gamma   90.00
#
_symmetry.space_group_name_H-M   'P 1'
#
loop_
_entity.id
_entity.type
_entity.pdbx_description
1 polymer ?
#
loop_
_entity_poly.entity_id
_entity_poly.type
_entity_poly.pdbx_seq_one_letter_code
_entity_poly.pdbx_strand_id
1 'polypeptide(L)'
;AIGDIQGCLDELRLLLEKIGFDARRDRLWFTGDLINRGPKSAETVRFVRDLDDAAVVVLGNHDLYLLMIDAGVGKVHRGDTMQEILQQPDRRELIAWLRSRKLAHYESGHLMVHAGVLPQWDVPKVVALAGEVERALMTDPALFAHMKGGEPSAWDESLGGYDRLRLLINAFTRMRFITPLKKGAGMEFSTKTDVAPNGYIAWYEEPARATRGINLIYGHWASRGLNLAENLSGLDSGCVWGRQLSALRLEDRALFQVECLAGPAGYGPAD
;
A
#
# COMPACT_ATOMS: atom_id res chain seq x y z
N ALA A 1 6.37 -9.80 -6.64
CA ALA A 1 5.60 -8.71 -6.03
C ALA A 1 4.64 -8.11 -7.06
N ILE A 2 3.47 -7.71 -6.63
CA ILE A 2 2.40 -7.17 -7.48
C ILE A 2 1.99 -5.81 -6.93
N GLY A 3 1.80 -4.83 -7.81
CA GLY A 3 1.33 -3.48 -7.48
C GLY A 3 -0.16 -3.43 -7.10
N ASP A 4 -0.64 -2.21 -6.88
CA ASP A 4 -2.01 -1.93 -6.41
C ASP A 4 -3.06 -2.52 -7.35
N ILE A 5 -3.93 -3.37 -6.80
CA ILE A 5 -4.94 -4.11 -7.57
C ILE A 5 -6.23 -3.30 -7.67
N GLN A 6 -6.64 -2.69 -6.58
CA GLN A 6 -7.83 -1.84 -6.49
C GLN A 6 -9.08 -2.46 -7.13
N GLY A 7 -9.37 -3.75 -6.84
CA GLY A 7 -10.52 -4.46 -7.37
C GLY A 7 -10.43 -4.90 -8.85
N CYS A 8 -9.27 -4.78 -9.49
CA CYS A 8 -8.99 -5.25 -10.85
C CYS A 8 -8.65 -6.76 -10.84
N LEU A 9 -9.60 -7.59 -10.40
CA LEU A 9 -9.38 -9.03 -10.23
C LEU A 9 -9.14 -9.76 -11.55
N ASP A 10 -9.80 -9.35 -12.62
CA ASP A 10 -9.63 -10.05 -13.91
C ASP A 10 -8.24 -9.80 -14.48
N GLU A 11 -7.72 -8.58 -14.34
CA GLU A 11 -6.34 -8.24 -14.66
C GLU A 11 -5.35 -9.02 -13.78
N LEU A 12 -5.64 -9.17 -12.49
CA LEU A 12 -4.83 -10.01 -11.62
C LEU A 12 -4.78 -11.46 -12.11
N ARG A 13 -5.89 -12.04 -12.48
CA ARG A 13 -5.95 -13.41 -13.01
C ARG A 13 -5.16 -13.56 -14.31
N LEU A 14 -5.30 -12.62 -15.24
CA LEU A 14 -4.51 -12.60 -16.48
C LEU A 14 -3.01 -12.47 -16.19
N LEU A 15 -2.64 -11.64 -15.21
CA LEU A 15 -1.25 -11.48 -14.81
C LEU A 15 -0.70 -12.78 -14.21
N LEU A 16 -1.45 -13.46 -13.35
CA LEU A 16 -1.06 -14.73 -12.75
C LEU A 16 -0.94 -15.85 -13.80
N GLU A 17 -1.82 -15.90 -14.79
CA GLU A 17 -1.70 -16.80 -15.93
C GLU A 17 -0.43 -16.50 -16.74
N LYS A 18 -0.20 -15.22 -17.05
CA LYS A 18 0.99 -14.77 -17.81
C LYS A 18 2.31 -15.12 -17.14
N ILE A 19 2.38 -15.05 -15.82
CA ILE A 19 3.60 -15.42 -15.07
C ILE A 19 3.69 -16.94 -14.77
N GLY A 20 2.67 -17.71 -15.09
CA GLY A 20 2.63 -19.15 -14.82
C GLY A 20 2.60 -19.47 -13.32
N PHE A 21 1.86 -18.67 -12.52
CA PHE A 21 1.81 -18.80 -11.07
C PHE A 21 1.29 -20.18 -10.63
N ASP A 22 2.00 -20.80 -9.66
CA ASP A 22 1.58 -22.05 -8.99
C ASP A 22 1.74 -21.88 -7.47
N ALA A 23 0.65 -21.78 -6.73
CA ALA A 23 0.62 -21.56 -5.28
C ALA A 23 1.37 -22.62 -4.46
N ARG A 24 1.71 -23.78 -5.05
CA ARG A 24 2.52 -24.83 -4.39
C ARG A 24 4.03 -24.52 -4.38
N ARG A 25 4.48 -23.61 -5.25
CA ARG A 25 5.91 -23.28 -5.45
C ARG A 25 6.20 -21.82 -5.24
N ASP A 26 5.25 -20.96 -5.60
CA ASP A 26 5.45 -19.53 -5.73
C ASP A 26 4.75 -18.80 -4.58
N ARG A 27 5.30 -17.64 -4.22
CA ARG A 27 4.68 -16.72 -3.25
C ARG A 27 4.45 -15.38 -3.90
N LEU A 28 3.27 -14.81 -3.68
CA LEU A 28 2.89 -13.50 -4.15
C LEU A 28 3.00 -12.48 -3.02
N TRP A 29 3.59 -11.32 -3.32
CA TRP A 29 3.65 -10.18 -2.42
C TRP A 29 2.81 -9.06 -3.00
N PHE A 30 1.82 -8.58 -2.25
CA PHE A 30 0.90 -7.53 -2.67
C PHE A 30 1.24 -6.23 -1.95
N THR A 31 1.47 -5.15 -2.71
CA THR A 31 1.88 -3.85 -2.17
C THR A 31 0.77 -3.10 -1.44
N GLY A 32 -0.42 -3.69 -1.29
CA GLY A 32 -1.60 -3.08 -0.67
C GLY A 32 -2.59 -2.55 -1.70
N ASP A 33 -3.59 -1.82 -1.19
CA ASP A 33 -4.71 -1.32 -1.99
C ASP A 33 -5.32 -2.43 -2.86
N LEU A 34 -5.74 -3.52 -2.20
CA LEU A 34 -6.43 -4.63 -2.86
C LEU A 34 -7.79 -4.20 -3.40
N ILE A 35 -8.37 -3.17 -2.82
CA ILE A 35 -9.78 -2.79 -2.97
C ILE A 35 -9.94 -1.34 -3.43
N ASN A 36 -11.21 -1.03 -3.72
CA ASN A 36 -11.71 0.30 -4.09
C ASN A 36 -11.44 0.65 -5.56
N ARG A 37 -12.24 1.56 -6.10
CA ARG A 37 -12.22 2.07 -7.48
C ARG A 37 -12.61 1.05 -8.55
N GLY A 38 -11.99 -0.10 -8.57
CA GLY A 38 -12.28 -1.17 -9.51
C GLY A 38 -13.54 -1.97 -9.18
N PRO A 39 -13.98 -2.84 -10.08
CA PRO A 39 -15.33 -3.42 -10.07
C PRO A 39 -15.51 -4.64 -9.16
N LYS A 40 -14.41 -5.26 -8.65
CA LYS A 40 -14.47 -6.58 -7.98
C LYS A 40 -13.70 -6.60 -6.67
N SER A 41 -13.95 -5.61 -5.77
CA SER A 41 -13.22 -5.47 -4.51
C SER A 41 -13.42 -6.66 -3.57
N ALA A 42 -14.65 -7.15 -3.40
CA ALA A 42 -14.95 -8.27 -2.52
C ALA A 42 -14.33 -9.58 -3.04
N GLU A 43 -14.46 -9.83 -4.33
CA GLU A 43 -13.88 -11.01 -4.96
C GLU A 43 -12.36 -10.99 -4.95
N THR A 44 -11.74 -9.81 -5.09
CA THR A 44 -10.30 -9.64 -4.96
C THR A 44 -9.82 -10.04 -3.56
N VAL A 45 -10.49 -9.55 -2.52
CA VAL A 45 -10.13 -9.92 -1.14
C VAL A 45 -10.28 -11.42 -0.91
N ARG A 46 -11.40 -12.04 -1.37
CA ARG A 46 -11.60 -13.49 -1.26
C ARG A 46 -10.49 -14.26 -1.98
N PHE A 47 -10.22 -13.86 -3.23
CA PHE A 47 -9.19 -14.52 -4.04
C PHE A 47 -7.82 -14.48 -3.36
N VAL A 48 -7.39 -13.30 -2.86
CA VAL A 48 -6.09 -13.15 -2.19
C VAL A 48 -6.07 -13.88 -0.84
N ARG A 49 -7.17 -13.84 -0.07
CA ARG A 49 -7.32 -14.59 1.17
C ARG A 49 -7.16 -16.10 0.95
N ASP A 50 -7.81 -16.61 -0.09
CA ASP A 50 -7.85 -18.05 -0.40
C ASP A 50 -6.51 -18.59 -0.96
N LEU A 51 -5.53 -17.69 -1.26
CA LEU A 51 -4.13 -18.05 -1.54
C LEU A 51 -3.36 -18.46 -0.28
N ASP A 52 -3.88 -18.15 0.90
CA ASP A 52 -3.35 -18.51 2.22
C ASP A 52 -1.83 -18.20 2.34
N ASP A 53 -1.00 -19.18 2.67
CA ASP A 53 0.46 -19.02 2.83
C ASP A 53 1.19 -18.61 1.54
N ALA A 54 0.56 -18.76 0.37
CA ALA A 54 1.12 -18.30 -0.89
C ALA A 54 1.01 -16.77 -1.09
N ALA A 55 0.33 -16.04 -0.20
CA ALA A 55 0.15 -14.60 -0.29
C ALA A 55 0.68 -13.84 0.93
N VAL A 56 1.50 -12.84 0.67
CA VAL A 56 1.89 -11.81 1.66
C VAL A 56 1.28 -10.49 1.25
N VAL A 57 0.54 -9.84 2.15
CA VAL A 57 -0.16 -8.59 1.88
C VAL A 57 0.26 -7.54 2.89
N VAL A 58 0.64 -6.35 2.43
CA VAL A 58 0.67 -5.15 3.25
C VAL A 58 -0.58 -4.31 3.00
N LEU A 59 -1.04 -3.59 4.02
CA LEU A 59 -2.24 -2.76 3.91
C LEU A 59 -1.91 -1.44 3.19
N GLY A 60 -2.76 -1.07 2.24
CA GLY A 60 -2.75 0.24 1.64
C GLY A 60 -3.71 1.21 2.32
N ASN A 61 -3.69 2.47 1.86
CA ASN A 61 -4.56 3.49 2.43
C ASN A 61 -6.05 3.24 2.12
N HIS A 62 -6.39 2.63 0.99
CA HIS A 62 -7.76 2.24 0.68
C HIS A 62 -8.24 1.09 1.56
N ASP A 63 -7.39 0.10 1.83
CA ASP A 63 -7.70 -1.00 2.74
C ASP A 63 -7.97 -0.47 4.16
N LEU A 64 -7.09 0.39 4.68
CA LEU A 64 -7.28 1.02 5.99
C LEU A 64 -8.52 1.92 6.03
N TYR A 65 -8.82 2.62 4.93
CA TYR A 65 -10.00 3.47 4.87
C TYR A 65 -11.30 2.66 4.92
N LEU A 66 -11.34 1.47 4.30
CA LEU A 66 -12.46 0.53 4.46
C LEU A 66 -12.64 0.12 5.92
N LEU A 67 -11.55 -0.20 6.63
CA LEU A 67 -11.60 -0.54 8.06
C LEU A 67 -12.17 0.62 8.90
N MET A 68 -11.83 1.87 8.57
CA MET A 68 -12.40 3.05 9.23
C MET A 68 -13.90 3.21 8.95
N ILE A 69 -14.35 2.94 7.72
CA ILE A 69 -15.77 2.99 7.37
C ILE A 69 -16.54 1.90 8.13
N ASP A 70 -15.99 0.67 8.17
CA ASP A 70 -16.57 -0.44 8.92
C ASP A 70 -16.70 -0.16 10.42
N ALA A 71 -15.72 0.57 10.99
CA ALA A 71 -15.74 1.04 12.38
C ALA A 71 -16.68 2.25 12.62
N GLY A 72 -17.39 2.74 11.60
CA GLY A 72 -18.31 3.86 11.72
C GLY A 72 -17.67 5.26 11.72
N VAL A 73 -16.37 5.36 11.41
CA VAL A 73 -15.60 6.62 11.45
C VAL A 73 -15.48 7.28 10.08
N GLY A 74 -15.47 6.48 9.02
CA GLY A 74 -15.37 6.94 7.63
C GLY A 74 -16.72 7.13 6.95
N LYS A 75 -16.69 7.69 5.75
CA LYS A 75 -17.87 7.77 4.85
C LYS A 75 -17.44 7.32 3.46
N VAL A 76 -18.29 6.57 2.78
CA VAL A 76 -18.09 6.23 1.37
C VAL A 76 -18.23 7.51 0.55
N HIS A 77 -17.24 7.83 -0.28
CA HIS A 77 -17.26 9.00 -1.15
C HIS A 77 -17.75 8.62 -2.56
N ARG A 78 -18.10 9.64 -3.34
CA ARG A 78 -18.44 9.46 -4.75
C ARG A 78 -17.25 8.84 -5.49
N GLY A 79 -17.49 7.74 -6.23
CA GLY A 79 -16.46 6.99 -6.94
C GLY A 79 -15.76 5.91 -6.10
N ASP A 80 -16.07 5.78 -4.80
CA ASP A 80 -15.64 4.61 -4.02
C ASP A 80 -16.52 3.40 -4.36
N THR A 81 -15.90 2.21 -4.46
CA THR A 81 -16.58 0.92 -4.62
C THR A 81 -16.58 0.08 -3.35
N MET A 82 -16.18 0.65 -2.22
CA MET A 82 -16.10 -0.03 -0.91
C MET A 82 -17.46 -0.54 -0.41
N GLN A 83 -18.55 0.08 -0.87
CA GLN A 83 -19.91 -0.37 -0.54
C GLN A 83 -20.16 -1.81 -0.96
N GLU A 84 -19.50 -2.26 -2.01
CA GLU A 84 -19.55 -3.64 -2.48
C GLU A 84 -19.15 -4.64 -1.37
N ILE A 85 -18.05 -4.38 -0.66
CA ILE A 85 -17.61 -5.24 0.46
C ILE A 85 -18.55 -5.11 1.65
N LEU A 86 -18.97 -3.89 1.98
CA LEU A 86 -19.81 -3.61 3.14
C LEU A 86 -21.18 -4.27 3.08
N GLN A 87 -21.66 -4.62 1.88
CA GLN A 87 -22.94 -5.30 1.64
C GLN A 87 -22.82 -6.83 1.53
N GLN A 88 -21.62 -7.39 1.57
CA GLN A 88 -21.42 -8.83 1.43
C GLN A 88 -21.90 -9.59 2.69
N PRO A 89 -22.47 -10.80 2.51
CA PRO A 89 -22.86 -11.63 3.66
C PRO A 89 -21.68 -12.04 4.53
N ASP A 90 -20.50 -12.22 3.95
CA ASP A 90 -19.23 -12.55 4.62
C ASP A 90 -18.37 -11.32 4.97
N ARG A 91 -18.97 -10.10 4.97
CA ARG A 91 -18.28 -8.83 5.30
C ARG A 91 -17.39 -8.94 6.52
N ARG A 92 -17.91 -9.56 7.61
CA ARG A 92 -17.16 -9.64 8.88
C ARG A 92 -15.87 -10.42 8.73
N GLU A 93 -15.89 -11.50 7.96
CA GLU A 93 -14.71 -12.33 7.69
C GLU A 93 -13.69 -11.58 6.82
N LEU A 94 -14.16 -10.91 5.75
CA LEU A 94 -13.30 -10.12 4.86
C LEU A 94 -12.62 -8.96 5.61
N ILE A 95 -13.37 -8.23 6.44
CA ILE A 95 -12.84 -7.15 7.27
C ILE A 95 -11.84 -7.67 8.32
N ALA A 96 -12.17 -8.77 9.00
CA ALA A 96 -11.28 -9.36 9.98
C ALA A 96 -9.97 -9.84 9.34
N TRP A 97 -10.04 -10.43 8.16
CA TRP A 97 -8.87 -10.85 7.41
C TRP A 97 -8.00 -9.65 6.99
N LEU A 98 -8.57 -8.60 6.38
CA LEU A 98 -7.84 -7.38 6.04
C LEU A 98 -7.17 -6.77 7.27
N ARG A 99 -7.92 -6.61 8.36
CA ARG A 99 -7.44 -6.03 9.61
C ARG A 99 -6.21 -6.76 10.19
N SER A 100 -6.04 -8.03 9.89
CA SER A 100 -4.90 -8.84 10.34
C SER A 100 -3.69 -8.80 9.38
N ARG A 101 -3.73 -8.02 8.30
CA ARG A 101 -2.60 -7.92 7.36
C ARG A 101 -1.53 -6.98 7.89
N LYS A 102 -0.35 -7.06 7.28
CA LYS A 102 0.85 -6.33 7.70
C LYS A 102 0.84 -4.86 7.22
N LEU A 103 1.69 -4.03 7.80
CA LEU A 103 2.06 -2.69 7.27
C LEU A 103 3.42 -2.71 6.58
N ALA A 104 4.29 -3.62 6.99
CA ALA A 104 5.58 -3.85 6.36
C ALA A 104 5.92 -5.34 6.35
N HIS A 105 6.64 -5.79 5.34
CA HIS A 105 7.16 -7.15 5.26
C HIS A 105 8.63 -7.12 4.83
N TYR A 106 9.47 -7.83 5.57
CA TYR A 106 10.89 -7.98 5.23
C TYR A 106 11.26 -9.45 5.17
N GLU A 107 11.77 -9.87 4.03
CA GLU A 107 12.26 -11.24 3.79
C GLU A 107 13.30 -11.23 2.68
N SER A 108 14.35 -12.05 2.81
CA SER A 108 15.36 -12.27 1.76
C SER A 108 15.95 -10.98 1.17
N GLY A 109 16.22 -9.99 2.02
CA GLY A 109 16.82 -8.72 1.59
C GLY A 109 15.86 -7.73 0.90
N HIS A 110 14.57 -8.04 0.87
CA HIS A 110 13.53 -7.19 0.30
C HIS A 110 12.62 -6.65 1.41
N LEU A 111 12.38 -5.35 1.41
CA LEU A 111 11.43 -4.68 2.30
C LEU A 111 10.26 -4.16 1.48
N MET A 112 9.06 -4.67 1.76
CA MET A 112 7.81 -4.21 1.15
C MET A 112 7.00 -3.38 2.13
N VAL A 113 6.54 -2.20 1.67
CA VAL A 113 5.58 -1.32 2.31
C VAL A 113 4.59 -0.83 1.26
N HIS A 114 3.46 -0.25 1.66
CA HIS A 114 2.55 0.29 0.66
C HIS A 114 3.04 1.61 0.06
N ALA A 115 3.35 2.63 0.87
CA ALA A 115 3.73 3.95 0.36
C ALA A 115 5.21 4.28 0.57
N GLY A 116 5.72 4.27 1.79
CA GLY A 116 7.11 4.64 2.01
C GLY A 116 7.66 4.36 3.39
N VAL A 117 8.94 4.70 3.55
CA VAL A 117 9.71 4.56 4.80
C VAL A 117 10.43 5.87 5.08
N LEU A 118 10.32 6.38 6.29
CA LEU A 118 11.08 7.58 6.68
C LEU A 118 12.58 7.31 6.65
N PRO A 119 13.40 8.27 6.19
CA PRO A 119 14.81 8.04 5.89
C PRO A 119 15.66 7.64 7.11
N GLN A 120 15.28 8.03 8.32
CA GLN A 120 15.97 7.67 9.56
C GLN A 120 15.67 6.27 10.09
N TRP A 121 14.75 5.52 9.47
CA TRP A 121 14.38 4.18 9.89
C TRP A 121 15.16 3.11 9.13
N ASP A 122 15.91 2.28 9.86
CA ASP A 122 16.48 1.04 9.33
C ASP A 122 15.43 -0.08 9.31
N VAL A 123 15.76 -1.21 8.70
CA VAL A 123 14.84 -2.35 8.56
C VAL A 123 14.30 -2.87 9.89
N PRO A 124 15.14 -3.13 10.92
CA PRO A 124 14.63 -3.55 12.24
C PRO A 124 13.61 -2.57 12.82
N LYS A 125 13.89 -1.27 12.71
CA LYS A 125 12.99 -0.22 13.17
C LYS A 125 11.68 -0.19 12.38
N VAL A 126 11.74 -0.28 11.06
CA VAL A 126 10.53 -0.34 10.19
C VAL A 126 9.63 -1.49 10.61
N VAL A 127 10.19 -2.69 10.78
CA VAL A 127 9.41 -3.89 11.18
C VAL A 127 8.82 -3.71 12.58
N ALA A 128 9.58 -3.16 13.52
CA ALA A 128 9.09 -2.90 14.88
C ALA A 128 7.93 -1.89 14.90
N LEU A 129 8.09 -0.77 14.18
CA LEU A 129 7.08 0.29 14.09
C LEU A 129 5.81 -0.16 13.35
N ALA A 130 5.94 -0.94 12.29
CA ALA A 130 4.81 -1.57 11.61
C ALA A 130 4.04 -2.49 12.58
N GLY A 131 4.75 -3.30 13.36
CA GLY A 131 4.16 -4.18 14.37
C GLY A 131 3.44 -3.42 15.50
N GLU A 132 3.80 -2.17 15.81
CA GLU A 132 3.04 -1.34 16.76
C GLU A 132 1.63 -1.06 16.22
N VAL A 133 1.54 -0.63 14.94
CA VAL A 133 0.25 -0.34 14.30
C VAL A 133 -0.55 -1.61 14.08
N GLU A 134 0.06 -2.70 13.61
CA GLU A 134 -0.58 -3.99 13.39
C GLU A 134 -1.25 -4.51 14.67
N ARG A 135 -0.55 -4.44 15.81
CA ARG A 135 -1.15 -4.79 17.12
C ARG A 135 -2.30 -3.86 17.49
N ALA A 136 -2.13 -2.55 17.31
CA ALA A 136 -3.18 -1.58 17.63
C ALA A 136 -4.42 -1.79 16.75
N LEU A 137 -4.25 -2.06 15.46
CA LEU A 137 -5.36 -2.44 14.57
C LEU A 137 -6.15 -3.63 15.10
N MET A 138 -5.50 -4.62 15.69
CA MET A 138 -6.16 -5.82 16.22
C MET A 138 -6.80 -5.62 17.60
N THR A 139 -6.21 -4.78 18.45
CA THR A 139 -6.55 -4.74 19.89
C THR A 139 -7.21 -3.44 20.35
N ASP A 140 -7.12 -2.36 19.56
CA ASP A 140 -7.63 -1.04 19.94
C ASP A 140 -8.66 -0.50 18.93
N PRO A 141 -9.96 -0.73 19.17
CA PRO A 141 -11.02 -0.20 18.30
C PRO A 141 -11.06 1.34 18.24
N ALA A 142 -10.55 2.04 19.26
CA ALA A 142 -10.54 3.50 19.29
C ALA A 142 -9.53 4.09 18.30
N LEU A 143 -8.51 3.31 17.88
CA LEU A 143 -7.53 3.74 16.89
C LEU A 143 -8.19 4.35 15.64
N PHE A 144 -9.26 3.73 15.12
CA PHE A 144 -9.90 4.17 13.87
C PHE A 144 -10.38 5.63 13.92
N ALA A 145 -10.82 6.11 15.08
CA ALA A 145 -11.22 7.51 15.27
C ALA A 145 -10.04 8.50 15.18
N HIS A 146 -8.80 8.01 15.38
CA HIS A 146 -7.58 8.79 15.44
C HIS A 146 -6.68 8.67 14.21
N MET A 147 -7.07 7.85 13.22
CA MET A 147 -6.25 7.62 12.01
C MET A 147 -6.28 8.81 11.04
N LYS A 148 -7.32 9.66 11.08
CA LYS A 148 -7.45 10.80 10.17
C LYS A 148 -6.51 11.94 10.53
N GLY A 149 -6.07 12.66 9.50
CA GLY A 149 -5.23 13.84 9.64
C GLY A 149 -3.81 13.63 9.13
N GLY A 150 -3.08 14.73 8.94
CA GLY A 150 -1.69 14.74 8.48
C GLY A 150 -0.68 15.03 9.60
N GLU A 151 -1.15 15.44 10.78
CA GLU A 151 -0.29 15.77 11.90
C GLU A 151 -0.28 14.69 12.98
N PRO A 152 0.89 14.45 13.61
CA PRO A 152 2.20 15.02 13.29
C PRO A 152 2.72 14.55 11.93
N SER A 153 3.45 15.41 11.21
CA SER A 153 4.03 15.09 9.89
C SER A 153 5.53 14.77 9.94
N ALA A 154 6.19 15.02 11.07
CA ALA A 154 7.59 14.72 11.29
C ALA A 154 7.78 13.73 12.44
N TRP A 155 8.72 12.79 12.26
CA TRP A 155 9.06 11.80 13.27
C TRP A 155 9.86 12.40 14.42
N ASP A 156 9.43 12.09 15.63
CA ASP A 156 10.18 12.29 16.87
C ASP A 156 10.07 11.02 17.73
N GLU A 157 11.15 10.60 18.36
CA GLU A 157 11.18 9.42 19.23
C GLU A 157 10.28 9.54 20.46
N SER A 158 10.00 10.76 20.89
CA SER A 158 9.11 11.06 22.04
C SER A 158 7.61 10.93 21.70
N LEU A 159 7.26 10.81 20.40
CA LEU A 159 5.87 10.63 20.01
C LEU A 159 5.27 9.38 20.66
N GLY A 160 4.09 9.52 21.21
CA GLY A 160 3.34 8.44 21.86
C GLY A 160 1.86 8.46 21.49
N GLY A 161 1.13 7.45 21.97
CA GLY A 161 -0.31 7.34 21.78
C GLY A 161 -0.75 7.37 20.30
N TYR A 162 -1.92 7.96 20.06
CA TYR A 162 -2.49 7.99 18.72
C TYR A 162 -1.75 8.89 17.73
N ASP A 163 -1.04 9.91 18.19
CA ASP A 163 -0.22 10.75 17.32
C ASP A 163 0.93 9.95 16.69
N ARG A 164 1.59 9.11 17.49
CA ARG A 164 2.60 8.17 16.99
C ARG A 164 2.00 7.19 15.98
N LEU A 165 0.89 6.53 16.32
CA LEU A 165 0.25 5.55 15.44
C LEU A 165 -0.23 6.20 14.12
N ARG A 166 -0.80 7.41 14.17
CA ARG A 166 -1.22 8.16 12.98
C ARG A 166 -0.06 8.51 12.08
N LEU A 167 1.07 8.96 12.64
CA LEU A 167 2.27 9.24 11.86
C LEU A 167 2.78 7.98 11.19
N LEU A 168 2.85 6.85 11.89
CA LEU A 168 3.29 5.58 11.32
C LEU A 168 2.37 5.12 10.17
N ILE A 169 1.07 5.18 10.37
CA ILE A 169 0.07 4.88 9.33
C ILE A 169 0.29 5.75 8.10
N ASN A 170 0.45 7.05 8.30
CA ASN A 170 0.66 7.99 7.19
C ASN A 170 1.98 7.73 6.44
N ALA A 171 3.05 7.41 7.14
CA ALA A 171 4.33 7.08 6.53
C ALA A 171 4.21 5.80 5.67
N PHE A 172 3.68 4.73 6.24
CA PHE A 172 3.58 3.44 5.55
C PHE A 172 2.55 3.42 4.42
N THR A 173 1.51 4.28 4.48
CA THR A 173 0.39 4.13 3.53
C THR A 173 0.04 5.37 2.71
N ARG A 174 0.62 6.54 2.98
CA ARG A 174 0.23 7.78 2.28
C ARG A 174 1.38 8.66 1.82
N MET A 175 2.58 8.44 2.35
CA MET A 175 3.74 9.30 2.08
C MET A 175 4.19 9.21 0.62
N ARG A 176 4.42 10.36 0.00
CA ARG A 176 5.07 10.50 -1.32
C ARG A 176 6.31 11.36 -1.24
N PHE A 177 6.20 12.51 -0.60
CA PHE A 177 7.27 13.49 -0.49
C PHE A 177 7.62 13.76 0.96
N ILE A 178 8.88 14.14 1.16
CA ILE A 178 9.41 14.56 2.45
C ILE A 178 10.26 15.82 2.27
N THR A 179 10.39 16.64 3.30
CA THR A 179 11.52 17.56 3.37
C THR A 179 12.81 16.74 3.56
N PRO A 180 13.97 17.19 3.01
CA PRO A 180 15.23 16.49 3.23
C PRO A 180 15.51 16.20 4.71
N LEU A 181 16.19 15.10 5.02
CA LEU A 181 16.44 14.64 6.40
C LEU A 181 17.06 15.73 7.28
N LYS A 182 17.98 16.52 6.74
CA LYS A 182 18.57 17.68 7.43
C LYS A 182 17.57 18.78 7.83
N LYS A 183 16.35 18.72 7.29
CA LYS A 183 15.22 19.60 7.63
C LYS A 183 14.13 18.89 8.42
N GLY A 184 14.40 17.67 8.94
CA GLY A 184 13.50 16.90 9.80
C GLY A 184 12.65 15.86 9.10
N ALA A 185 12.81 15.64 7.77
CA ALA A 185 12.05 14.66 6.99
C ALA A 185 10.52 14.73 7.21
N GLY A 186 9.98 15.95 7.31
CA GLY A 186 8.53 16.16 7.42
C GLY A 186 7.81 15.69 6.17
N MET A 187 6.75 14.89 6.36
CA MET A 187 5.96 14.29 5.29
C MET A 187 4.96 15.30 4.69
N GLU A 188 4.69 15.14 3.40
CA GLU A 188 3.67 15.86 2.68
C GLU A 188 2.62 14.87 2.12
N PHE A 189 1.33 15.16 2.28
CA PHE A 189 0.22 14.23 1.98
C PHE A 189 -0.82 14.79 1.00
N SER A 190 -0.78 16.09 0.70
CA SER A 190 -1.80 16.74 -0.13
C SER A 190 -1.54 16.58 -1.62
N THR A 191 -0.27 16.47 -2.00
CA THR A 191 0.15 16.38 -3.40
C THR A 191 -0.09 14.98 -3.95
N LYS A 192 -0.95 14.89 -4.97
CA LYS A 192 -1.27 13.63 -5.65
C LYS A 192 -0.46 13.42 -6.95
N THR A 193 0.25 14.44 -7.42
CA THR A 193 1.06 14.38 -8.64
C THR A 193 2.43 13.75 -8.40
N ASP A 194 3.20 13.58 -9.45
CA ASP A 194 4.60 13.12 -9.42
C ASP A 194 5.61 14.28 -9.29
N VAL A 195 5.13 15.51 -9.24
CA VAL A 195 5.97 16.72 -9.08
C VAL A 195 6.06 17.10 -7.62
N ALA A 196 7.29 17.10 -7.09
CA ALA A 196 7.54 17.47 -5.70
C ALA A 196 7.21 18.96 -5.46
N PRO A 197 6.51 19.29 -4.35
CA PRO A 197 6.36 20.68 -3.93
C PRO A 197 7.71 21.33 -3.61
N ASN A 198 7.76 22.66 -3.65
CA ASN A 198 9.01 23.40 -3.37
C ASN A 198 9.58 23.03 -2.00
N GLY A 199 10.83 22.62 -1.97
CA GLY A 199 11.55 22.23 -0.76
C GLY A 199 11.33 20.76 -0.33
N TYR A 200 10.56 19.98 -1.09
CA TYR A 200 10.36 18.55 -0.89
C TYR A 200 11.08 17.73 -1.94
N ILE A 201 11.33 16.47 -1.63
CA ILE A 201 11.86 15.44 -2.53
C ILE A 201 10.99 14.18 -2.40
N ALA A 202 11.02 13.29 -3.39
CA ALA A 202 10.44 11.97 -3.21
C ALA A 202 11.17 11.25 -2.06
N TRP A 203 10.43 10.57 -1.20
CA TRP A 203 11.00 9.98 0.04
C TRP A 203 12.20 9.07 -0.22
N TYR A 204 12.21 8.34 -1.32
CA TYR A 204 13.29 7.43 -1.69
C TYR A 204 14.51 8.13 -2.33
N GLU A 205 14.40 9.41 -2.69
CA GLU A 205 15.50 10.22 -3.22
C GLU A 205 16.44 10.76 -2.12
N GLU A 206 16.04 10.67 -0.83
CA GLU A 206 16.91 11.07 0.28
C GLU A 206 18.19 10.20 0.29
N PRO A 207 19.37 10.80 0.03
CA PRO A 207 20.60 10.04 -0.11
C PRO A 207 21.09 9.42 1.20
N ALA A 208 20.69 9.98 2.33
CA ALA A 208 21.06 9.53 3.68
C ALA A 208 20.06 8.54 4.28
N ARG A 209 19.11 8.01 3.49
CA ARG A 209 18.14 7.03 4.02
C ARG A 209 18.83 5.75 4.51
N ALA A 210 18.45 5.29 5.71
CA ALA A 210 19.03 4.12 6.35
C ALA A 210 18.77 2.81 5.56
N THR A 211 17.73 2.80 4.70
CA THR A 211 17.37 1.66 3.84
C THR A 211 18.03 1.67 2.46
N ARG A 212 19.07 2.49 2.21
CA ARG A 212 19.67 2.68 0.88
C ARG A 212 20.21 1.37 0.25
N GLY A 213 20.71 0.45 1.06
CA GLY A 213 21.23 -0.85 0.62
C GLY A 213 20.21 -1.99 0.58
N ILE A 214 18.92 -1.67 0.76
CA ILE A 214 17.83 -2.65 0.84
C ILE A 214 16.96 -2.56 -0.42
N ASN A 215 16.56 -3.70 -0.98
CA ASN A 215 15.60 -3.74 -2.06
C ASN A 215 14.22 -3.32 -1.53
N LEU A 216 13.79 -2.12 -1.87
CA LEU A 216 12.50 -1.57 -1.47
C LEU A 216 11.44 -1.85 -2.53
N ILE A 217 10.26 -2.32 -2.08
CA ILE A 217 9.10 -2.59 -2.92
C ILE A 217 7.94 -1.76 -2.36
N TYR A 218 7.25 -1.00 -3.23
CA TYR A 218 6.13 -0.17 -2.83
C TYR A 218 5.09 0.00 -3.95
N GLY A 219 3.88 0.45 -3.60
CA GLY A 219 2.76 0.79 -4.47
C GLY A 219 2.37 2.26 -4.39
N HIS A 220 1.07 2.54 -4.18
CA HIS A 220 0.48 3.82 -3.79
C HIS A 220 0.59 4.97 -4.81
N TRP A 221 1.61 5.03 -5.62
CA TRP A 221 1.93 6.24 -6.39
C TRP A 221 1.58 6.10 -7.88
N ALA A 222 0.29 5.90 -8.18
CA ALA A 222 -0.20 5.70 -9.55
C ALA A 222 0.23 6.80 -10.52
N SER A 223 0.25 8.08 -10.10
CA SER A 223 0.68 9.18 -10.97
C SER A 223 2.15 9.06 -11.39
N ARG A 224 3.02 8.52 -10.53
CA ARG A 224 4.41 8.21 -10.85
C ARG A 224 4.52 7.02 -11.82
N GLY A 225 3.61 6.06 -11.69
CA GLY A 225 3.63 4.83 -12.45
C GLY A 225 4.74 3.88 -12.02
N LEU A 226 5.07 2.94 -12.90
CA LEU A 226 6.16 1.99 -12.68
C LEU A 226 7.49 2.74 -12.49
N ASN A 227 8.15 2.48 -11.36
CA ASN A 227 9.41 3.13 -11.00
C ASN A 227 10.44 2.10 -10.53
N LEU A 228 11.30 1.67 -11.46
CA LEU A 228 12.34 0.68 -11.19
C LEU A 228 13.72 1.33 -11.21
N ALA A 229 14.44 1.19 -10.10
CA ALA A 229 15.85 1.55 -9.96
C ALA A 229 16.61 0.41 -9.28
N GLU A 230 17.92 0.55 -9.08
CA GLU A 230 18.78 -0.52 -8.57
C GLU A 230 18.21 -1.23 -7.35
N ASN A 231 17.84 -0.50 -6.31
CA ASN A 231 17.28 -1.04 -5.05
C ASN A 231 15.88 -0.48 -4.78
N LEU A 232 15.08 -0.24 -5.82
CA LEU A 232 13.78 0.36 -5.71
C LEU A 232 12.82 -0.24 -6.74
N SER A 233 11.60 -0.57 -6.31
CA SER A 233 10.56 -1.15 -7.14
C SER A 233 9.20 -0.56 -6.76
N GLY A 234 8.83 0.55 -7.38
CA GLY A 234 7.48 1.12 -7.33
C GLY A 234 6.60 0.44 -8.37
N LEU A 235 5.61 -0.31 -7.94
CA LEU A 235 4.84 -1.23 -8.79
C LEU A 235 3.43 -0.74 -9.10
N ASP A 236 2.95 0.35 -8.48
CA ASP A 236 1.65 0.93 -8.83
C ASP A 236 1.72 1.59 -10.22
N SER A 237 1.38 0.83 -11.22
CA SER A 237 1.34 1.28 -12.61
C SER A 237 -0.03 1.77 -13.05
N GLY A 238 -0.97 1.95 -12.12
CA GLY A 238 -2.24 2.65 -12.34
C GLY A 238 -3.27 1.83 -13.11
N CYS A 239 -3.39 0.53 -12.84
CA CYS A 239 -4.32 -0.36 -13.54
C CYS A 239 -5.74 0.19 -13.51
N VAL A 240 -6.27 0.50 -12.34
CA VAL A 240 -7.65 0.99 -12.17
C VAL A 240 -7.92 2.31 -12.94
N TRP A 241 -6.87 3.05 -13.26
CA TRP A 241 -6.90 4.30 -14.03
C TRP A 241 -6.69 4.11 -15.54
N GLY A 242 -6.84 2.88 -16.03
CA GLY A 242 -6.74 2.58 -17.46
C GLY A 242 -5.32 2.32 -17.97
N ARG A 243 -4.36 2.10 -17.05
CA ARG A 243 -2.99 1.74 -17.41
C ARG A 243 -2.75 0.24 -17.22
N GLN A 244 -1.71 -0.16 -16.54
CA GLN A 244 -1.29 -1.56 -16.42
C GLN A 244 -1.30 -2.06 -14.97
N LEU A 245 -1.53 -3.37 -14.77
CA LEU A 245 -1.17 -4.07 -13.55
C LEU A 245 0.22 -4.69 -13.74
N SER A 246 1.11 -4.45 -12.77
CA SER A 246 2.51 -4.86 -12.84
C SER A 246 2.86 -5.89 -11.79
N ALA A 247 3.63 -6.90 -12.19
CA ALA A 247 4.31 -7.84 -11.30
C ALA A 247 5.81 -7.84 -11.57
N LEU A 248 6.60 -7.88 -10.50
CA LEU A 248 8.05 -8.02 -10.54
C LEU A 248 8.45 -9.35 -9.88
N ARG A 249 9.17 -10.19 -10.61
CA ARG A 249 9.80 -11.38 -10.01
C ARG A 249 11.05 -10.92 -9.26
N LEU A 250 11.14 -11.25 -7.97
CA LEU A 250 12.16 -10.66 -7.10
C LEU A 250 13.54 -11.26 -7.31
N GLU A 251 13.62 -12.49 -7.78
CA GLU A 251 14.86 -13.25 -7.96
C GLU A 251 15.76 -12.68 -9.08
N ASP A 252 15.15 -12.20 -10.15
CA ASP A 252 15.87 -11.71 -11.35
C ASP A 252 15.37 -10.36 -11.86
N ARG A 253 14.41 -9.76 -11.15
CA ARG A 253 13.76 -8.50 -11.50
C ARG A 253 13.05 -8.51 -12.86
N ALA A 254 12.59 -9.67 -13.32
CA ALA A 254 11.77 -9.77 -14.52
C ALA A 254 10.41 -9.10 -14.30
N LEU A 255 10.06 -8.17 -15.18
CA LEU A 255 8.81 -7.41 -15.15
C LEU A 255 7.75 -8.07 -16.03
N PHE A 256 6.54 -8.20 -15.50
CA PHE A 256 5.37 -8.67 -16.22
C PHE A 256 4.24 -7.64 -16.04
N GLN A 257 3.51 -7.37 -17.12
CA GLN A 257 2.42 -6.41 -17.10
C GLN A 257 1.24 -6.91 -17.94
N VAL A 258 0.04 -6.53 -17.54
CA VAL A 258 -1.20 -6.68 -18.31
C VAL A 258 -1.92 -5.34 -18.38
N GLU A 259 -2.58 -5.08 -19.52
CA GLU A 259 -3.36 -3.85 -19.71
C GLU A 259 -4.65 -3.89 -18.89
N CYS A 260 -5.13 -2.72 -18.49
CA CYS A 260 -6.45 -2.57 -17.91
C CYS A 260 -7.55 -2.99 -18.90
N LEU A 261 -8.44 -3.87 -18.48
CA LEU A 261 -9.52 -4.36 -19.34
C LEU A 261 -10.59 -3.30 -19.64
N ALA A 262 -10.72 -2.27 -18.80
CA ALA A 262 -11.58 -1.13 -19.08
C ALA A 262 -11.00 -0.17 -20.14
N GLY A 263 -9.81 -0.44 -20.68
CA GLY A 263 -9.11 0.41 -21.60
C GLY A 263 -8.59 1.71 -20.96
N PRO A 264 -8.18 2.71 -21.76
CA PRO A 264 -7.52 3.93 -21.26
C PRO A 264 -8.37 4.81 -20.33
N ALA A 265 -9.69 4.62 -20.31
CA ALA A 265 -10.59 5.35 -19.41
C ALA A 265 -10.55 4.83 -17.97
N GLY A 266 -10.08 3.59 -17.77
CA GLY A 266 -10.07 2.93 -16.47
C GLY A 266 -11.47 2.63 -15.92
N TYR A 267 -11.53 2.21 -14.67
CA TYR A 267 -12.79 1.85 -13.97
C TYR A 267 -13.38 2.99 -13.15
N GLY A 268 -12.60 3.99 -12.79
CA GLY A 268 -13.05 5.07 -11.93
C GLY A 268 -12.86 6.45 -12.53
N PRO A 269 -13.57 7.47 -12.01
CA PRO A 269 -13.28 8.84 -12.40
C PRO A 269 -11.84 9.18 -12.02
N ALA A 270 -11.14 9.87 -12.91
CA ALA A 270 -9.82 10.41 -12.58
C ALA A 270 -9.95 11.34 -11.36
N ASP A 271 -9.06 11.15 -10.39
CA ASP A 271 -8.98 12.00 -9.17
C ASP A 271 -8.50 13.43 -9.49
#